data_f11dbf92a1c2f494c8860d436eb8f6df
#
_entry.id   f11dbf92a1c2f494c8860d436eb8f6df
#
_cell.length_a   1.000
_cell.length_b   1.000
_cell.length_c   1.000
_cell.angle_alpha   90.00
_cell.angle_beta   90.00
_cell.angle_gamma   90.00
#
_symmetry.space_group_name_H-M   'P 1'
#
loop_
_entity.id
_entity.type
_entity.pdbx_description
1 polymer ?
#
loop_
_entity_poly.entity_id
_entity_poly.type
_entity_poly.pdbx_seq_one_letter_code
_entity_poly.pdbx_strand_id
1 'polypeptide(L)'
;MTKIRKIASIESGLAEVVKILSEEEILLAIGKSGSYLRKCSNPDQPQQIDHNDSFKLDKACIKKGKSPPLLTVHEYMISQESNKLDEDKPKNIDDMLVKFTILHGKLTELVKKSQDPESDQGSKITPLEKKDIFDAITALENKVFKLKITVDKRT
;
A
#
# COMPACT_ATOMS: atom_id res chain seq x y z
N MET A 1 -20.01 9.98 14.53
CA MET A 1 -20.09 8.61 13.96
C MET A 1 -18.96 8.44 12.94
N THR A 2 -18.16 7.41 13.08
CA THR A 2 -17.13 7.06 12.07
C THR A 2 -17.83 6.35 10.91
N LYS A 3 -17.87 6.97 9.73
CA LYS A 3 -18.50 6.35 8.56
C LYS A 3 -17.65 5.20 8.05
N ILE A 4 -18.32 4.12 7.64
CA ILE A 4 -17.67 2.97 6.99
C ILE A 4 -17.25 3.43 5.59
N ARG A 5 -15.94 3.33 5.32
CA ARG A 5 -15.37 3.59 3.99
C ARG A 5 -15.10 2.27 3.30
N LYS A 6 -15.34 2.23 2.00
CA LYS A 6 -14.97 1.05 1.21
C LYS A 6 -13.45 0.85 1.32
N ILE A 7 -13.02 -0.35 1.66
CA ILE A 7 -11.61 -0.70 1.71
C ILE A 7 -10.98 -0.44 0.34
N ALA A 8 -9.76 0.12 0.36
CA ALA A 8 -9.04 0.46 -0.87
C ALA A 8 -9.77 1.45 -1.80
N SER A 9 -10.39 2.43 -1.21
CA SER A 9 -10.88 3.62 -1.91
C SER A 9 -10.00 4.83 -1.58
N ILE A 10 -10.05 5.86 -2.41
CA ILE A 10 -9.34 7.13 -2.16
C ILE A 10 -9.73 7.69 -0.79
N GLU A 11 -11.00 7.60 -0.42
CA GLU A 11 -11.51 8.06 0.87
C GLU A 11 -10.88 7.28 2.04
N SER A 12 -10.63 5.98 1.87
CA SER A 12 -9.93 5.17 2.88
C SER A 12 -8.46 5.55 2.99
N GLY A 13 -7.78 5.80 1.88
CA GLY A 13 -6.40 6.31 1.87
C GLY A 13 -6.27 7.67 2.55
N LEU A 14 -7.18 8.60 2.25
CA LEU A 14 -7.23 9.91 2.90
C LEU A 14 -7.51 9.81 4.41
N ALA A 15 -8.34 8.88 4.85
CA ALA A 15 -8.56 8.64 6.27
C ALA A 15 -7.29 8.16 6.99
N GLU A 16 -6.46 7.35 6.33
CA GLU A 16 -5.16 6.96 6.87
C GLU A 16 -4.18 8.13 6.90
N VAL A 17 -4.13 8.98 5.88
CA VAL A 17 -3.33 10.22 5.89
C VAL A 17 -3.68 11.08 7.11
N VAL A 18 -4.98 11.29 7.40
CA VAL A 18 -5.45 12.08 8.56
C VAL A 18 -5.05 11.45 9.91
N LYS A 19 -4.84 10.14 9.97
CA LYS A 19 -4.32 9.49 11.19
C LYS A 19 -2.80 9.66 11.34
N ILE A 20 -2.08 9.72 10.23
CA ILE A 20 -0.61 9.80 10.20
C ILE A 20 -0.12 11.23 10.41
N LEU A 21 -0.74 12.20 9.73
CA LEU A 21 -0.31 13.59 9.70
C LEU A 21 -1.13 14.46 10.67
N SER A 22 -0.46 15.38 11.35
CA SER A 22 -1.12 16.43 12.13
C SER A 22 -1.77 17.48 11.24
N GLU A 23 -2.66 18.31 11.79
CA GLU A 23 -3.28 19.46 11.10
C GLU A 23 -2.23 20.40 10.50
N GLU A 24 -1.15 20.68 11.24
CA GLU A 24 -0.05 21.56 10.81
C GLU A 24 0.73 20.94 9.65
N GLU A 25 1.01 19.64 9.70
CA GLU A 25 1.72 18.92 8.63
C GLU A 25 0.88 18.87 7.35
N ILE A 26 -0.43 18.68 7.47
CA ILE A 26 -1.35 18.72 6.33
C ILE A 26 -1.35 20.12 5.70
N LEU A 27 -1.50 21.16 6.53
CA LEU A 27 -1.48 22.54 6.06
C LEU A 27 -0.15 22.89 5.37
N LEU A 28 0.97 22.46 5.93
CA LEU A 28 2.30 22.68 5.35
C LEU A 28 2.46 21.94 4.01
N ALA A 29 1.92 20.73 3.90
CA ALA A 29 2.08 19.89 2.71
C ALA A 29 1.27 20.42 1.52
N ILE A 30 0.00 20.77 1.74
CA ILE A 30 -0.95 21.08 0.65
C ILE A 30 -1.60 22.47 0.74
N GLY A 31 -1.32 23.26 1.77
CA GLY A 31 -1.94 24.57 1.98
C GLY A 31 -3.44 24.53 2.32
N LYS A 32 -3.98 23.36 2.65
CA LYS A 32 -5.38 23.14 2.98
C LYS A 32 -5.52 22.56 4.38
N SER A 33 -6.66 22.82 5.04
CA SER A 33 -6.89 22.32 6.41
C SER A 33 -7.18 20.81 6.45
N GLY A 34 -6.91 20.17 7.58
CA GLY A 34 -7.32 18.79 7.81
C GLY A 34 -8.84 18.60 7.78
N SER A 35 -9.62 19.65 8.06
CA SER A 35 -11.09 19.64 7.86
C SER A 35 -11.47 19.45 6.39
N TYR A 36 -10.74 20.09 5.47
CA TYR A 36 -10.90 19.84 4.03
C TYR A 36 -10.60 18.38 3.69
N LEU A 37 -9.51 17.85 4.21
CA LEU A 37 -9.12 16.45 3.97
C LEU A 37 -10.17 15.46 4.50
N ARG A 38 -10.74 15.74 5.68
CA ARG A 38 -11.84 14.93 6.23
C ARG A 38 -13.11 14.97 5.36
N LYS A 39 -13.39 16.09 4.70
CA LYS A 39 -14.48 16.17 3.71
C LYS A 39 -14.16 15.31 2.49
N CYS A 40 -12.95 15.40 1.93
CA CYS A 40 -12.51 14.56 0.81
C CYS A 40 -12.50 13.05 1.17
N SER A 41 -12.29 12.72 2.44
CA SER A 41 -12.33 11.33 2.91
C SER A 41 -13.75 10.81 3.22
N ASN A 42 -14.78 11.64 3.04
CA ASN A 42 -16.16 11.27 3.27
C ASN A 42 -16.85 10.93 1.94
N PRO A 43 -17.26 9.67 1.68
CA PRO A 43 -17.86 9.27 0.42
C PRO A 43 -19.21 9.98 0.10
N ASP A 44 -19.85 10.58 1.10
CA ASP A 44 -21.12 11.31 0.91
C ASP A 44 -20.90 12.80 0.56
N GLN A 45 -19.64 13.23 0.44
CA GLN A 45 -19.29 14.61 0.10
C GLN A 45 -18.75 14.69 -1.33
N PRO A 46 -19.08 15.76 -2.08
CA PRO A 46 -18.63 15.90 -3.46
C PRO A 46 -17.14 16.30 -3.57
N GLN A 47 -16.50 16.67 -2.45
CA GLN A 47 -15.11 17.11 -2.46
C GLN A 47 -14.18 15.97 -2.77
N GLN A 48 -13.30 16.20 -3.74
CA GLN A 48 -12.25 15.26 -4.12
C GLN A 48 -10.88 15.88 -3.89
N ILE A 49 -9.89 15.02 -3.64
CA ILE A 49 -8.51 15.44 -3.53
C ILE A 49 -7.90 15.62 -4.92
N ASP A 50 -7.12 16.65 -5.08
CA ASP A 50 -6.30 16.87 -6.27
C ASP A 50 -5.13 15.89 -6.33
N HIS A 51 -4.75 15.43 -7.54
CA HIS A 51 -3.67 14.48 -7.71
C HIS A 51 -2.33 14.99 -7.17
N ASN A 52 -2.03 16.27 -7.37
CA ASN A 52 -0.79 16.88 -6.87
C ASN A 52 -0.79 16.96 -5.33
N ASP A 53 -1.94 17.25 -4.73
CA ASP A 53 -2.11 17.22 -3.27
C ASP A 53 -1.96 15.80 -2.72
N SER A 54 -2.50 14.79 -3.40
CA SER A 54 -2.31 13.37 -3.06
C SER A 54 -0.83 13.00 -2.99
N PHE A 55 -0.06 13.39 -4.01
CA PHE A 55 1.38 13.16 -4.06
C PHE A 55 2.13 13.84 -2.90
N LYS A 56 1.78 15.10 -2.59
CA LYS A 56 2.40 15.85 -1.49
C LYS A 56 2.11 15.23 -0.13
N LEU A 57 0.88 14.74 0.08
CA LEU A 57 0.48 14.08 1.32
C LEU A 57 1.23 12.75 1.51
N ASP A 58 1.31 11.94 0.47
CA ASP A 58 2.09 10.69 0.51
C ASP A 58 3.57 10.96 0.80
N LYS A 59 4.15 11.98 0.18
CA LYS A 59 5.53 12.42 0.46
C LYS A 59 5.72 12.84 1.91
N ALA A 60 4.72 13.50 2.53
CA ALA A 60 4.75 13.85 3.94
C ALA A 60 4.67 12.60 4.84
N CYS A 61 3.84 11.61 4.49
CA CYS A 61 3.77 10.34 5.21
C CYS A 61 5.11 9.58 5.15
N ILE A 62 5.75 9.53 3.98
CA ILE A 62 7.07 8.90 3.80
C ILE A 62 8.13 9.58 4.68
N LYS A 63 8.13 10.91 4.78
CA LYS A 63 9.06 11.63 5.66
C LYS A 63 8.92 11.25 7.14
N LYS A 64 7.75 10.76 7.55
CA LYS A 64 7.49 10.21 8.90
C LYS A 64 7.82 8.72 9.04
N GLY A 65 8.41 8.10 8.02
CA GLY A 65 8.71 6.67 8.02
C GLY A 65 7.47 5.79 7.86
N LYS A 66 6.39 6.33 7.30
CA LYS A 66 5.16 5.59 7.01
C LYS A 66 5.04 5.29 5.52
N SER A 67 4.31 4.23 5.18
CA SER A 67 3.96 3.93 3.78
C SER A 67 3.06 5.03 3.19
N PRO A 68 3.10 5.26 1.86
CA PRO A 68 2.27 6.23 1.16
C PRO A 68 0.83 5.70 1.01
N PRO A 69 -0.17 6.19 1.76
CA PRO A 69 -1.51 5.58 1.77
C PRO A 69 -2.26 5.73 0.44
N LEU A 70 -2.09 6.87 -0.23
CA LEU A 70 -2.82 7.16 -1.47
C LEU A 70 -2.22 6.42 -2.67
N LEU A 71 -0.89 6.34 -2.76
CA LEU A 71 -0.22 5.52 -3.76
C LEU A 71 -0.62 4.05 -3.63
N THR A 72 -0.60 3.51 -2.41
CA THR A 72 -1.02 2.13 -2.13
C THR A 72 -2.44 1.85 -2.61
N VAL A 73 -3.36 2.80 -2.40
CA VAL A 73 -4.74 2.68 -2.89
C VAL A 73 -4.80 2.75 -4.42
N HIS A 74 -4.06 3.67 -5.05
CA HIS A 74 -4.02 3.79 -6.51
C HIS A 74 -3.47 2.51 -7.17
N GLU A 75 -2.35 2.00 -6.69
CA GLU A 75 -1.77 0.74 -7.20
C GLU A 75 -2.78 -0.40 -7.11
N TYR A 76 -3.48 -0.48 -6.00
CA TYR A 76 -4.54 -1.47 -5.85
C TYR A 76 -5.69 -1.28 -6.85
N MET A 77 -6.23 -0.08 -6.98
CA MET A 77 -7.33 0.19 -7.90
C MET A 77 -6.94 -0.19 -9.33
N ILE A 78 -5.72 0.15 -9.75
CA ILE A 78 -5.19 -0.22 -11.07
C ILE A 78 -5.04 -1.74 -11.19
N SER A 79 -4.53 -2.40 -10.14
CA SER A 79 -4.38 -3.87 -10.14
C SER A 79 -5.72 -4.62 -10.23
N GLN A 80 -6.80 -4.03 -9.73
CA GLN A 80 -8.14 -4.61 -9.86
C GLN A 80 -8.66 -4.55 -11.30
N GLU A 81 -8.40 -3.47 -12.02
CA GLU A 81 -8.75 -3.39 -13.45
C GLU A 81 -7.96 -4.42 -14.27
N SER A 82 -6.67 -4.58 -13.98
CA SER A 82 -5.84 -5.59 -14.64
C SER A 82 -6.26 -7.03 -14.33
N ASN A 83 -6.79 -7.28 -13.13
CA ASN A 83 -7.22 -8.61 -12.69
C ASN A 83 -8.69 -8.97 -13.05
N LYS A 84 -9.46 -8.04 -13.63
CA LYS A 84 -10.80 -8.36 -14.19
C LYS A 84 -10.71 -9.34 -15.36
N LEU A 85 -9.53 -9.51 -15.96
CA LEU A 85 -9.24 -10.51 -16.98
C LEU A 85 -8.99 -11.92 -16.41
N ASP A 86 -8.83 -12.05 -15.09
CA ASP A 86 -8.61 -13.30 -14.36
C ASP A 86 -9.79 -13.60 -13.42
N GLU A 87 -11.01 -13.55 -13.94
CA GLU A 87 -12.19 -14.05 -13.22
C GLU A 87 -12.13 -15.56 -13.16
N ASP A 88 -11.57 -16.10 -12.06
CA ASP A 88 -11.91 -17.45 -11.66
C ASP A 88 -11.70 -17.75 -10.18
N LYS A 89 -12.82 -18.16 -9.58
CA LYS A 89 -13.04 -18.90 -8.33
C LYS A 89 -12.86 -18.11 -7.03
N PRO A 90 -13.78 -18.30 -6.07
CA PRO A 90 -13.64 -17.80 -4.71
C PRO A 90 -12.35 -18.37 -4.11
N LYS A 91 -11.31 -17.55 -4.05
CA LYS A 91 -10.00 -17.96 -3.54
C LYS A 91 -10.17 -18.31 -2.06
N ASN A 92 -9.85 -19.55 -1.71
CA ASN A 92 -9.80 -19.97 -0.32
C ASN A 92 -8.73 -19.14 0.42
N ILE A 93 -9.07 -18.60 1.58
CA ILE A 93 -8.16 -17.82 2.43
C ILE A 93 -6.93 -18.65 2.78
N ASP A 94 -7.11 -19.94 3.06
CA ASP A 94 -6.01 -20.85 3.41
C ASP A 94 -5.00 -20.98 2.27
N ASP A 95 -5.48 -21.12 1.01
CA ASP A 95 -4.61 -21.14 -0.17
C ASP A 95 -3.84 -19.81 -0.34
N MET A 96 -4.47 -18.70 0.02
CA MET A 96 -3.82 -17.39 -0.03
C MET A 96 -2.74 -17.26 1.03
N LEU A 97 -2.96 -17.78 2.24
CA LEU A 97 -1.98 -17.81 3.33
C LEU A 97 -0.80 -18.71 2.98
N VAL A 98 -1.04 -19.89 2.41
CA VAL A 98 0.04 -20.78 1.93
C VAL A 98 0.90 -20.07 0.87
N LYS A 99 0.28 -19.43 -0.12
CA LYS A 99 1.01 -18.66 -1.13
C LYS A 99 1.79 -17.49 -0.55
N PHE A 100 1.24 -16.81 0.46
CA PHE A 100 1.94 -15.76 1.19
C PHE A 100 3.19 -16.31 1.89
N THR A 101 3.06 -17.43 2.58
CA THR A 101 4.19 -18.09 3.27
C THR A 101 5.30 -18.46 2.30
N ILE A 102 4.96 -18.99 1.12
CA ILE A 102 5.95 -19.32 0.07
C ILE A 102 6.69 -18.06 -0.41
N LEU A 103 5.98 -16.97 -0.66
CA LEU A 103 6.58 -15.71 -1.09
C LEU A 103 7.46 -15.08 0.01
N HIS A 104 7.02 -15.15 1.26
CA HIS A 104 7.81 -14.72 2.40
C HIS A 104 9.11 -15.52 2.53
N GLY A 105 9.05 -16.85 2.36
CA GLY A 105 10.23 -17.71 2.33
C GLY A 105 11.23 -17.30 1.25
N LYS A 106 10.76 -17.05 0.02
CA LYS A 106 11.60 -16.56 -1.08
C LYS A 106 12.25 -15.21 -0.77
N LEU A 107 11.50 -14.26 -0.23
CA LEU A 107 12.07 -12.98 0.20
C LEU A 107 13.16 -13.16 1.25
N THR A 108 12.92 -14.01 2.24
CA THR A 108 13.90 -14.33 3.30
C THR A 108 15.18 -14.92 2.71
N GLU A 109 15.06 -15.82 1.74
CA GLU A 109 16.21 -16.42 1.04
C GLU A 109 17.01 -15.39 0.25
N LEU A 110 16.33 -14.53 -0.53
CA LEU A 110 16.96 -13.44 -1.28
C LEU A 110 17.73 -12.48 -0.37
N VAL A 111 17.12 -12.07 0.75
CA VAL A 111 17.77 -11.17 1.71
C VAL A 111 18.99 -11.84 2.37
N LYS A 112 18.88 -13.11 2.78
CA LYS A 112 20.01 -13.84 3.36
C LYS A 112 21.16 -13.99 2.37
N LYS A 113 20.86 -14.32 1.11
CA LYS A 113 21.86 -14.46 0.05
C LYS A 113 22.57 -13.13 -0.24
N SER A 114 21.84 -12.01 -0.26
CA SER A 114 22.40 -10.69 -0.50
C SER A 114 23.26 -10.16 0.65
N GLN A 115 23.18 -10.77 1.83
CA GLN A 115 23.97 -10.38 3.02
C GLN A 115 25.11 -11.37 3.30
N ASP A 116 25.32 -12.38 2.44
CA ASP A 116 26.36 -13.37 2.61
C ASP A 116 27.75 -12.72 2.41
N PRO A 117 28.62 -12.74 3.43
CA PRO A 117 29.96 -12.17 3.33
C PRO A 117 30.87 -12.89 2.30
N GLU A 118 30.56 -14.14 1.96
CA GLU A 118 31.29 -14.95 0.98
C GLU A 118 30.78 -14.75 -0.46
N SER A 119 29.79 -13.88 -0.67
CA SER A 119 29.34 -13.51 -2.02
C SER A 119 30.41 -12.66 -2.75
N ASP A 120 30.39 -12.65 -4.08
CA ASP A 120 31.39 -11.94 -4.92
C ASP A 120 31.59 -10.46 -4.57
N GLN A 121 30.63 -9.84 -3.88
CA GLN A 121 30.67 -8.42 -3.44
C GLN A 121 30.61 -8.26 -1.91
N GLY A 122 30.75 -9.34 -1.14
CA GLY A 122 30.60 -9.34 0.32
C GLY A 122 29.18 -8.93 0.76
N SER A 123 29.07 -8.30 1.92
CA SER A 123 27.77 -7.92 2.52
C SER A 123 27.07 -6.73 1.81
N LYS A 124 27.57 -6.26 0.67
CA LYS A 124 26.96 -5.13 -0.07
C LYS A 124 25.94 -5.63 -1.07
N ILE A 125 24.70 -5.20 -0.90
CA ILE A 125 23.60 -5.52 -1.83
C ILE A 125 23.88 -4.90 -3.20
N THR A 126 23.95 -5.73 -4.23
CA THR A 126 24.12 -5.29 -5.61
C THR A 126 22.83 -4.67 -6.16
N PRO A 127 22.89 -3.84 -7.24
CA PRO A 127 21.69 -3.30 -7.88
C PRO A 127 20.71 -4.37 -8.36
N LEU A 128 21.20 -5.53 -8.81
CA LEU A 128 20.37 -6.65 -9.25
C LEU A 128 19.66 -7.30 -8.06
N GLU A 129 20.38 -7.62 -6.99
CA GLU A 129 19.79 -8.18 -5.76
C GLU A 129 18.76 -7.23 -5.14
N LYS A 130 19.05 -5.93 -5.14
CA LYS A 130 18.11 -4.89 -4.69
C LYS A 130 16.82 -4.93 -5.50
N LYS A 131 16.92 -5.08 -6.82
CA LYS A 131 15.75 -5.21 -7.70
C LYS A 131 14.96 -6.48 -7.35
N ASP A 132 15.63 -7.63 -7.26
CA ASP A 132 14.99 -8.91 -6.96
C ASP A 132 14.28 -8.89 -5.59
N ILE A 133 14.88 -8.24 -4.58
CA ILE A 133 14.27 -8.04 -3.26
C ILE A 133 13.03 -7.15 -3.37
N PHE A 134 13.08 -6.05 -4.11
CA PHE A 134 11.93 -5.15 -4.29
C PHE A 134 10.79 -5.82 -5.05
N ASP A 135 11.10 -6.61 -6.09
CA ASP A 135 10.10 -7.38 -6.82
C ASP A 135 9.41 -8.41 -5.91
N ALA A 136 10.17 -9.07 -5.04
CA ALA A 136 9.64 -10.00 -4.05
C ALA A 136 8.77 -9.31 -2.98
N ILE A 137 9.17 -8.12 -2.51
CA ILE A 137 8.39 -7.29 -1.58
C ILE A 137 7.06 -6.89 -2.25
N THR A 138 7.09 -6.38 -3.46
CA THR A 138 5.90 -6.00 -4.23
C THR A 138 4.94 -7.18 -4.41
N ALA A 139 5.47 -8.37 -4.68
CA ALA A 139 4.65 -9.57 -4.79
C ALA A 139 3.94 -9.93 -3.46
N LEU A 140 4.63 -9.76 -2.32
CA LEU A 140 4.05 -9.95 -0.99
C LEU A 140 2.97 -8.92 -0.68
N GLU A 141 3.25 -7.64 -0.91
CA GLU A 141 2.28 -6.53 -0.71
C GLU A 141 1.00 -6.79 -1.49
N ASN A 142 1.10 -7.18 -2.76
CA ASN A 142 -0.04 -7.55 -3.58
C ASN A 142 -0.84 -8.72 -3.00
N LYS A 143 -0.18 -9.71 -2.40
CA LYS A 143 -0.88 -10.85 -1.76
C LYS A 143 -1.60 -10.44 -0.47
N VAL A 144 -0.94 -9.65 0.39
CA VAL A 144 -1.57 -9.10 1.60
C VAL A 144 -2.79 -8.29 1.25
N PHE A 145 -2.68 -7.47 0.21
CA PHE A 145 -3.77 -6.64 -0.24
C PHE A 145 -4.96 -7.46 -0.75
N LYS A 146 -4.71 -8.47 -1.60
CA LYS A 146 -5.74 -9.41 -2.07
C LYS A 146 -6.40 -10.16 -0.91
N LEU A 147 -5.63 -10.54 0.12
CA LEU A 147 -6.16 -11.19 1.31
C LEU A 147 -7.12 -10.26 2.07
N LYS A 148 -6.74 -8.99 2.30
CA LYS A 148 -7.61 -7.99 2.96
C LYS A 148 -8.97 -7.89 2.28
N ILE A 149 -9.01 -7.81 0.94
CA ILE A 149 -10.25 -7.73 0.18
C ILE A 149 -11.06 -9.01 0.25
N THR A 150 -10.38 -10.16 0.21
CA THR A 150 -11.09 -11.45 0.30
C THR A 150 -11.77 -11.60 1.66
N VAL A 151 -11.13 -11.12 2.73
CA VAL A 151 -11.71 -11.09 4.07
C VAL A 151 -12.89 -10.12 4.13
N ASP A 152 -12.74 -8.91 3.61
CA ASP A 152 -13.80 -7.89 3.61
C ASP A 152 -15.07 -8.35 2.85
N LYS A 153 -14.91 -9.08 1.75
CA LYS A 153 -16.03 -9.61 0.97
C LYS A 153 -16.78 -10.77 1.65
N ARG A 154 -16.24 -11.31 2.74
CA ARG A 154 -16.86 -12.43 3.49
C ARG A 154 -17.63 -11.99 4.74
N THR A 155 -17.58 -10.68 5.05
CA THR A 155 -18.33 -10.07 6.16
C THR A 155 -19.63 -9.50 5.67
#